data_76f228fb1e946c89ae7757942673042c
#
_entry.id   76f228fb1e946c89ae7757942673042c
#
_cell.length_a   1.000
_cell.length_b   1.000
_cell.length_c   1.000
_cell.angle_alpha   90.00
_cell.angle_beta   90.00
_cell.angle_gamma   90.00
#
_symmetry.space_group_name_H-M   'P 1'
#
loop_
_entity.id
_entity.type
_entity.pdbx_description
1 polymer ?
#
loop_
_entity_poly.entity_id
_entity_poly.type
_entity_poly.pdbx_seq_one_letter_code
_entity_poly.pdbx_strand_id
1 'polypeptide(L)'
;MTAQDTQEATGPETAVPEATAAEATAGATGATGSAGEVPMVVAQRVRKRFGQLEVLRGIDLKVRQGEVVVLLGPSGSGKSTFLRCINHLEQIDAGSIHVEGRLIGFRRSGGRVHHLRPREVTRQRRDIGMVFQHFNLFPHQTVLENVVEAPVGVLGLSKAEARKTAMELLTRVGLAEKAASYPRQLSGGQQQRVAIARALAMRPKLMLFDEPTSALDPELVGEVLATMRDLARDGLTMLVVTHEIGFAKEVADRVVFMDGGQVLETGTPQEVLDSPANPRTRAFLSRFL
;
A
#
# COMPACT_ATOMS: atom_id res chain seq x y z
N MET A 1 -21.61 21.88 53.15
CA MET A 1 -21.21 20.47 53.24
C MET A 1 -22.18 19.66 52.37
N THR A 2 -21.79 19.34 51.17
CA THR A 2 -22.38 18.32 50.33
C THR A 2 -21.35 18.00 49.26
N ALA A 3 -20.84 16.76 49.34
CA ALA A 3 -19.87 16.17 48.41
C ALA A 3 -20.51 15.92 47.06
N GLN A 4 -19.86 16.33 45.98
CA GLN A 4 -20.20 15.92 44.63
C GLN A 4 -19.35 14.73 44.25
N ASP A 5 -20.01 13.59 43.99
CA ASP A 5 -19.46 12.39 43.41
C ASP A 5 -19.00 12.63 42.00
N THR A 6 -17.71 12.37 41.75
CA THR A 6 -17.14 12.33 40.39
C THR A 6 -17.27 10.89 39.88
N GLN A 7 -18.28 10.63 39.05
CA GLN A 7 -18.38 9.37 38.28
C GLN A 7 -17.37 9.37 37.15
N GLU A 8 -16.36 8.52 37.27
CA GLU A 8 -15.48 8.13 36.16
C GLU A 8 -16.29 7.34 35.13
N ALA A 9 -16.41 7.90 33.93
CA ALA A 9 -16.98 7.23 32.79
C ALA A 9 -15.98 6.20 32.24
N THR A 10 -16.18 4.93 32.55
CA THR A 10 -15.56 3.80 31.87
C THR A 10 -16.12 3.70 30.45
N GLY A 11 -15.30 4.04 29.46
CA GLY A 11 -15.62 3.82 28.05
C GLY A 11 -15.69 2.33 27.71
N PRO A 12 -16.43 1.95 26.64
CA PRO A 12 -16.66 0.56 26.31
C PRO A 12 -15.35 -0.16 25.95
N GLU A 13 -15.09 -1.24 26.64
CA GLU A 13 -14.02 -2.20 26.42
C GLU A 13 -14.28 -2.92 25.09
N THR A 14 -13.64 -2.45 24.01
CA THR A 14 -13.69 -3.11 22.71
C THR A 14 -12.87 -4.41 22.79
N ALA A 15 -13.56 -5.52 22.63
CA ALA A 15 -12.99 -6.87 22.62
C ALA A 15 -11.82 -6.96 21.60
N VAL A 16 -10.62 -7.24 22.11
CA VAL A 16 -9.42 -7.50 21.32
C VAL A 16 -9.55 -8.90 20.71
N PRO A 17 -9.30 -9.10 19.40
CA PRO A 17 -9.43 -10.42 18.79
C PRO A 17 -8.42 -11.40 19.40
N GLU A 18 -8.91 -12.53 19.91
CA GLU A 18 -8.11 -13.65 20.41
C GLU A 18 -7.25 -14.23 19.27
N ALA A 19 -5.95 -13.95 19.33
CA ALA A 19 -4.99 -14.66 18.51
C ALA A 19 -4.63 -15.96 19.24
N THR A 20 -5.33 -17.06 18.96
CA THR A 20 -4.95 -18.41 19.37
C THR A 20 -3.58 -18.74 18.82
N ALA A 21 -2.65 -19.04 19.72
CA ALA A 21 -1.37 -19.64 19.40
C ALA A 21 -1.65 -21.07 18.89
N ALA A 22 -1.64 -21.24 17.59
CA ALA A 22 -1.62 -22.55 16.93
C ALA A 22 -0.31 -22.70 16.17
N GLU A 23 0.36 -23.76 16.47
CA GLU A 23 1.64 -24.25 16.02
C GLU A 23 1.84 -24.13 14.49
N ALA A 24 3.04 -23.64 14.13
CA ALA A 24 3.55 -23.71 12.79
C ALA A 24 4.02 -25.14 12.48
N THR A 25 3.19 -25.94 11.83
CA THR A 25 3.66 -27.15 11.14
C THR A 25 2.95 -27.36 9.82
N ALA A 26 3.78 -27.42 8.78
CA ALA A 26 3.67 -28.16 7.54
C ALA A 26 2.48 -27.94 6.60
N GLY A 27 2.81 -27.40 5.44
CA GLY A 27 2.00 -27.35 4.23
C GLY A 27 2.66 -26.51 3.15
N ALA A 28 3.97 -26.71 2.90
CA ALA A 28 4.68 -26.02 1.82
C ALA A 28 5.03 -27.03 0.72
N THR A 29 4.30 -27.00 -0.37
CA THR A 29 4.77 -27.57 -1.65
C THR A 29 5.23 -26.42 -2.54
N GLY A 30 6.53 -26.37 -2.82
CA GLY A 30 7.17 -25.86 -4.02
C GLY A 30 7.36 -24.36 -4.17
N ALA A 31 8.41 -23.79 -3.52
CA ALA A 31 9.19 -22.71 -4.11
C ALA A 31 10.52 -22.64 -3.34
N THR A 32 11.61 -22.98 -4.01
CA THR A 32 13.01 -22.83 -3.56
C THR A 32 13.32 -21.34 -3.40
N GLY A 33 13.16 -20.81 -2.20
CA GLY A 33 13.61 -19.48 -1.80
C GLY A 33 14.59 -19.63 -0.65
N SER A 34 15.75 -18.99 -0.74
CA SER A 34 16.84 -19.02 0.23
C SER A 34 16.35 -18.81 1.65
N ALA A 35 16.77 -19.69 2.57
CA ALA A 35 16.49 -19.60 3.98
C ALA A 35 17.17 -18.34 4.56
N GLY A 36 16.39 -17.33 5.03
CA GLY A 36 16.90 -16.24 5.86
C GLY A 36 16.34 -14.84 5.62
N GLU A 37 15.71 -14.56 4.47
CA GLU A 37 15.29 -13.19 4.17
C GLU A 37 13.90 -12.89 4.74
N VAL A 38 13.82 -11.82 5.57
CA VAL A 38 12.55 -11.36 6.15
C VAL A 38 11.66 -10.80 5.04
N PRO A 39 10.44 -11.33 4.81
CA PRO A 39 9.55 -10.79 3.81
C PRO A 39 9.22 -9.32 4.09
N MET A 40 9.03 -8.52 3.02
CA MET A 40 8.63 -7.12 3.13
C MET A 40 7.24 -7.00 3.77
N VAL A 41 6.26 -7.78 3.29
CA VAL A 41 4.91 -7.81 3.86
C VAL A 41 4.53 -9.25 4.19
N VAL A 42 3.93 -9.44 5.37
CA VAL A 42 3.26 -10.69 5.76
C VAL A 42 1.88 -10.34 6.32
N ALA A 43 0.85 -10.62 5.58
CA ALA A 43 -0.54 -10.55 6.00
C ALA A 43 -1.03 -11.97 6.32
N GLN A 44 -1.67 -12.15 7.48
CA GLN A 44 -2.17 -13.45 7.94
C GLN A 44 -3.62 -13.31 8.39
N ARG A 45 -4.53 -14.00 7.70
CA ARG A 45 -5.97 -14.06 7.97
C ARG A 45 -6.60 -12.67 8.23
N VAL A 46 -6.20 -11.68 7.42
CA VAL A 46 -6.62 -10.29 7.61
C VAL A 46 -8.11 -10.14 7.33
N ARG A 47 -8.85 -9.63 8.31
CA ARG A 47 -10.28 -9.33 8.19
C ARG A 47 -10.56 -7.87 8.46
N LYS A 48 -11.52 -7.31 7.71
CA LYS A 48 -12.00 -5.93 7.89
C LYS A 48 -13.48 -5.84 7.65
N ARG A 49 -14.17 -5.15 8.55
CA ARG A 49 -15.60 -4.86 8.44
C ARG A 49 -15.85 -3.35 8.46
N PHE A 50 -16.89 -2.94 7.79
CA PHE A 50 -17.48 -1.61 7.90
C PHE A 50 -18.95 -1.78 8.26
N GLY A 51 -19.29 -1.55 9.52
CA GLY A 51 -20.59 -1.90 10.07
C GLY A 51 -20.87 -3.40 9.91
N GLN A 52 -21.93 -3.76 9.21
CA GLN A 52 -22.30 -5.17 8.96
C GLN A 52 -21.58 -5.78 7.74
N LEU A 53 -20.94 -4.97 6.89
CA LEU A 53 -20.29 -5.45 5.68
C LEU A 53 -18.87 -5.93 5.97
N GLU A 54 -18.60 -7.22 5.80
CA GLU A 54 -17.24 -7.77 5.85
C GLU A 54 -16.60 -7.66 4.48
N VAL A 55 -15.62 -6.72 4.38
CA VAL A 55 -14.92 -6.39 3.12
C VAL A 55 -13.69 -7.25 2.90
N LEU A 56 -12.93 -7.57 3.95
CA LEU A 56 -11.83 -8.54 3.89
C LEU A 56 -12.16 -9.75 4.73
N ARG A 57 -12.05 -10.94 4.13
CA ARG A 57 -12.56 -12.20 4.69
C ARG A 57 -11.43 -13.22 4.92
N GLY A 58 -10.31 -12.77 5.52
CA GLY A 58 -9.20 -13.63 5.85
C GLY A 58 -8.15 -13.66 4.73
N ILE A 59 -7.58 -12.49 4.39
CA ILE A 59 -6.52 -12.36 3.38
C ILE A 59 -5.22 -12.89 3.95
N ASP A 60 -4.60 -13.81 3.23
CA ASP A 60 -3.23 -14.27 3.41
C ASP A 60 -2.39 -13.81 2.23
N LEU A 61 -1.31 -13.05 2.49
CA LEU A 61 -0.38 -12.59 1.47
C LEU A 61 1.02 -12.42 2.05
N LYS A 62 2.02 -12.89 1.30
CA LYS A 62 3.44 -12.58 1.53
C LYS A 62 3.96 -11.78 0.35
N VAL A 63 4.79 -10.75 0.60
CA VAL A 63 5.54 -10.01 -0.42
C VAL A 63 7.02 -10.05 -0.03
N ARG A 64 7.89 -10.41 -0.96
CA ARG A 64 9.34 -10.44 -0.75
C ARG A 64 9.92 -9.03 -0.92
N GLN A 65 11.16 -8.82 -0.48
CA GLN A 65 11.87 -7.58 -0.79
C GLN A 65 12.18 -7.53 -2.29
N GLY A 66 12.00 -6.35 -2.90
CA GLY A 66 12.18 -6.14 -4.34
C GLY A 66 11.09 -6.73 -5.23
N GLU A 67 10.10 -7.46 -4.66
CA GLU A 67 9.03 -8.08 -5.44
C GLU A 67 7.97 -7.04 -5.84
N VAL A 68 7.53 -7.11 -7.09
CA VAL A 68 6.37 -6.37 -7.61
C VAL A 68 5.16 -7.29 -7.63
N VAL A 69 4.20 -7.05 -6.74
CA VAL A 69 2.94 -7.80 -6.67
C VAL A 69 1.80 -6.94 -7.19
N VAL A 70 1.06 -7.45 -8.18
CA VAL A 70 -0.13 -6.77 -8.71
C VAL A 70 -1.39 -7.42 -8.18
N LEU A 71 -2.30 -6.62 -7.60
CA LEU A 71 -3.63 -7.04 -7.16
C LEU A 71 -4.67 -6.70 -8.22
N LEU A 72 -5.34 -7.70 -8.74
CA LEU A 72 -6.44 -7.59 -9.72
C LEU A 72 -7.77 -8.04 -9.12
N GLY A 73 -8.85 -7.66 -9.74
CA GLY A 73 -10.20 -8.11 -9.38
C GLY A 73 -11.26 -7.01 -9.55
N PRO A 74 -12.55 -7.36 -9.46
CA PRO A 74 -13.65 -6.42 -9.66
C PRO A 74 -13.65 -5.30 -8.62
N SER A 75 -14.33 -4.19 -8.94
CA SER A 75 -14.58 -3.12 -7.98
C SER A 75 -15.34 -3.66 -6.77
N GLY A 76 -14.99 -3.20 -5.58
CA GLY A 76 -15.58 -3.69 -4.32
C GLY A 76 -14.99 -5.02 -3.81
N SER A 77 -14.00 -5.63 -4.47
CA SER A 77 -13.37 -6.88 -3.99
C SER A 77 -12.47 -6.71 -2.76
N GLY A 78 -12.23 -5.47 -2.29
CA GLY A 78 -11.45 -5.19 -1.08
C GLY A 78 -9.99 -4.79 -1.31
N LYS A 79 -9.50 -4.69 -2.56
CA LYS A 79 -8.10 -4.39 -2.91
C LYS A 79 -7.57 -3.11 -2.25
N SER A 80 -8.24 -1.98 -2.48
CA SER A 80 -7.88 -0.68 -1.88
C SER A 80 -7.97 -0.69 -0.36
N THR A 81 -8.97 -1.38 0.20
CA THR A 81 -9.10 -1.55 1.65
C THR A 81 -7.90 -2.33 2.20
N PHE A 82 -7.46 -3.39 1.51
CA PHE A 82 -6.30 -4.17 1.92
C PHE A 82 -5.01 -3.33 1.89
N LEU A 83 -4.76 -2.53 0.83
CA LEU A 83 -3.63 -1.60 0.79
C LEU A 83 -3.67 -0.62 1.97
N ARG A 84 -4.83 -0.06 2.27
CA ARG A 84 -5.02 0.89 3.38
C ARG A 84 -4.80 0.23 4.74
N CYS A 85 -5.08 -1.06 4.88
CA CYS A 85 -4.75 -1.82 6.09
C CYS A 85 -3.23 -1.99 6.24
N ILE A 86 -2.47 -2.23 5.16
CA ILE A 86 -1.00 -2.35 5.20
C ILE A 86 -0.36 -1.04 5.67
N ASN A 87 -0.86 0.11 5.20
CA ASN A 87 -0.38 1.42 5.63
C ASN A 87 -1.07 1.93 6.92
N HIS A 88 -1.88 1.07 7.56
CA HIS A 88 -2.66 1.43 8.77
C HIS A 88 -3.48 2.73 8.63
N LEU A 89 -3.95 3.03 7.42
CA LEU A 89 -5.01 4.03 7.19
C LEU A 89 -6.37 3.46 7.56
N GLU A 90 -6.52 2.14 7.43
CA GLU A 90 -7.63 1.36 7.95
C GLU A 90 -7.11 0.35 8.98
N GLN A 91 -7.80 0.23 10.10
CA GLN A 91 -7.48 -0.78 11.12
C GLN A 91 -8.11 -2.12 10.74
N ILE A 92 -7.37 -3.20 10.90
CA ILE A 92 -7.90 -4.56 10.74
C ILE A 92 -8.72 -4.96 11.97
N ASP A 93 -9.74 -5.78 11.78
CA ASP A 93 -10.58 -6.30 12.87
C ASP A 93 -10.10 -7.68 13.36
N ALA A 94 -9.39 -8.44 12.50
CA ALA A 94 -8.75 -9.70 12.88
C ALA A 94 -7.56 -10.02 11.98
N GLY A 95 -6.73 -10.96 12.41
CA GLY A 95 -5.50 -11.33 11.74
C GLY A 95 -4.31 -10.45 12.13
N SER A 96 -3.29 -10.41 11.29
CA SER A 96 -2.11 -9.57 11.52
C SER A 96 -1.48 -9.12 10.19
N ILE A 97 -0.85 -7.95 10.20
CA ILE A 97 -0.02 -7.45 9.10
C ILE A 97 1.35 -7.08 9.67
N HIS A 98 2.39 -7.62 9.07
CA HIS A 98 3.77 -7.26 9.39
C HIS A 98 4.42 -6.64 8.17
N VAL A 99 5.17 -5.56 8.36
CA VAL A 99 6.05 -4.96 7.36
C VAL A 99 7.46 -4.99 7.91
N GLU A 100 8.40 -5.58 7.18
CA GLU A 100 9.76 -5.85 7.65
C GLU A 100 9.80 -6.54 9.04
N GLY A 101 8.92 -7.50 9.26
CA GLY A 101 8.79 -8.21 10.54
C GLY A 101 8.15 -7.40 11.68
N ARG A 102 7.84 -6.12 11.49
CA ARG A 102 7.18 -5.27 12.49
C ARG A 102 5.66 -5.36 12.36
N LEU A 103 4.97 -5.70 13.44
CA LEU A 103 3.51 -5.73 13.50
C LEU A 103 2.94 -4.30 13.33
N ILE A 104 2.11 -4.11 12.31
CA ILE A 104 1.55 -2.80 11.96
C ILE A 104 0.38 -2.45 12.88
N GLY A 105 0.43 -1.23 13.45
CA GLY A 105 -0.63 -0.65 14.29
C GLY A 105 -0.70 -1.22 15.71
N PHE A 106 0.05 -2.28 16.01
CA PHE A 106 0.00 -2.97 17.29
C PHE A 106 1.39 -3.32 17.82
N ARG A 107 1.46 -3.59 19.13
CA ARG A 107 2.63 -4.18 19.79
C ARG A 107 2.19 -5.32 20.70
N ARG A 108 3.05 -6.32 20.85
CA ARG A 108 2.88 -7.39 21.83
C ARG A 108 3.69 -7.07 23.10
N SER A 109 3.05 -7.16 24.27
CA SER A 109 3.68 -6.96 25.55
C SER A 109 2.96 -7.82 26.60
N GLY A 110 3.70 -8.61 27.37
CA GLY A 110 3.13 -9.49 28.41
C GLY A 110 2.07 -10.48 27.91
N GLY A 111 2.23 -11.00 26.67
CA GLY A 111 1.25 -11.91 26.06
C GLY A 111 -0.02 -11.23 25.52
N ARG A 112 -0.16 -9.92 25.68
CA ARG A 112 -1.30 -9.13 25.19
C ARG A 112 -0.92 -8.28 23.99
N VAL A 113 -1.91 -7.99 23.14
CA VAL A 113 -1.78 -7.09 22.00
C VAL A 113 -2.35 -5.72 22.38
N HIS A 114 -1.59 -4.66 22.14
CA HIS A 114 -1.98 -3.29 22.44
C HIS A 114 -1.90 -2.44 21.16
N HIS A 115 -2.81 -1.51 20.99
CA HIS A 115 -2.73 -0.50 19.94
C HIS A 115 -1.49 0.39 20.14
N LEU A 116 -0.83 0.72 19.05
CA LEU A 116 0.22 1.72 19.07
C LEU A 116 -0.35 3.12 19.26
N ARG A 117 0.42 4.00 19.91
CA ARG A 117 0.10 5.41 19.98
C ARG A 117 0.23 6.07 18.60
N PRO A 118 -0.50 7.15 18.29
CA PRO A 118 -0.44 7.80 16.97
C PRO A 118 0.98 8.12 16.48
N ARG A 119 1.87 8.57 17.36
CA ARG A 119 3.28 8.85 17.02
C ARG A 119 4.06 7.60 16.60
N GLU A 120 3.76 6.44 17.19
CA GLU A 120 4.39 5.17 16.84
C GLU A 120 3.90 4.67 15.48
N VAL A 121 2.60 4.82 15.21
CA VAL A 121 1.99 4.54 13.89
C VAL A 121 2.62 5.42 12.81
N THR A 122 2.78 6.73 13.07
CA THR A 122 3.45 7.66 12.13
C THR A 122 4.88 7.19 11.80
N ARG A 123 5.61 6.66 12.79
CA ARG A 123 6.95 6.10 12.53
C ARG A 123 6.91 4.86 11.63
N GLN A 124 5.90 3.98 11.80
CA GLN A 124 5.76 2.81 10.92
C GLN A 124 5.42 3.22 9.49
N ARG A 125 4.54 4.21 9.31
CA ARG A 125 4.16 4.75 7.98
C ARG A 125 5.32 5.39 7.22
N ARG A 126 6.36 5.85 7.91
CA ARG A 126 7.50 6.51 7.27
C ARG A 126 8.18 5.64 6.22
N ASP A 127 8.24 4.33 6.48
CA ASP A 127 8.92 3.37 5.63
C ASP A 127 8.00 2.82 4.50
N ILE A 128 6.72 3.26 4.47
CA ILE A 128 5.70 2.82 3.52
C ILE A 128 5.19 4.02 2.72
N GLY A 129 5.56 4.12 1.46
CA GLY A 129 5.00 5.12 0.54
C GLY A 129 3.64 4.68 0.02
N MET A 130 2.73 5.62 -0.22
CA MET A 130 1.44 5.34 -0.83
C MET A 130 1.07 6.39 -1.86
N VAL A 131 0.65 5.92 -3.02
CA VAL A 131 0.13 6.70 -4.12
C VAL A 131 -1.34 6.32 -4.31
N PHE A 132 -2.22 7.33 -4.32
CA PHE A 132 -3.66 7.15 -4.36
C PHE A 132 -4.20 7.36 -5.78
N GLN A 133 -5.41 6.89 -6.03
CA GLN A 133 -6.18 7.13 -7.25
C GLN A 133 -6.37 8.63 -7.53
N HIS A 134 -6.74 9.41 -6.51
CA HIS A 134 -6.70 10.86 -6.55
C HIS A 134 -5.33 11.31 -6.04
N PHE A 135 -4.73 12.25 -6.73
CA PHE A 135 -3.32 12.67 -6.53
C PHE A 135 -3.02 13.17 -5.12
N ASN A 136 -4.03 13.71 -4.42
CA ASN A 136 -3.97 14.21 -3.03
C ASN A 136 -2.81 15.20 -2.80
N LEU A 137 -2.48 16.00 -3.81
CA LEU A 137 -1.51 17.08 -3.67
C LEU A 137 -2.11 18.24 -2.86
N PHE A 138 -1.27 18.91 -2.10
CA PHE A 138 -1.66 20.13 -1.39
C PHE A 138 -1.86 21.27 -2.40
N PRO A 139 -3.11 21.75 -2.64
CA PRO A 139 -3.39 22.68 -3.73
C PRO A 139 -2.81 24.07 -3.52
N HIS A 140 -2.52 24.44 -2.29
CA HIS A 140 -1.95 25.71 -1.86
C HIS A 140 -0.41 25.74 -1.86
N GLN A 141 0.22 24.59 -2.11
CA GLN A 141 1.68 24.43 -2.21
C GLN A 141 2.09 24.23 -3.66
N THR A 142 3.30 24.69 -3.99
CA THR A 142 3.93 24.38 -5.27
C THR A 142 4.28 22.89 -5.37
N VAL A 143 4.63 22.43 -6.56
CA VAL A 143 5.13 21.07 -6.82
C VAL A 143 6.32 20.74 -5.90
N LEU A 144 7.30 21.63 -5.84
CA LEU A 144 8.49 21.46 -5.01
C LEU A 144 8.13 21.39 -3.51
N GLU A 145 7.27 22.28 -3.04
CA GLU A 145 6.82 22.30 -1.64
C GLU A 145 6.08 21.01 -1.26
N ASN A 146 5.22 20.49 -2.15
CA ASN A 146 4.55 19.19 -1.96
C ASN A 146 5.54 18.04 -1.72
N VAL A 147 6.68 18.04 -2.40
CA VAL A 147 7.70 16.99 -2.29
C VAL A 147 8.60 17.21 -1.07
N VAL A 148 8.86 18.46 -0.68
CA VAL A 148 9.78 18.82 0.42
C VAL A 148 9.13 18.70 1.80
N GLU A 149 7.82 18.86 1.91
CA GLU A 149 7.07 18.98 3.19
C GLU A 149 7.35 17.81 4.14
N ALA A 150 7.15 16.58 3.67
CA ALA A 150 7.30 15.41 4.52
C ALA A 150 8.77 15.12 4.91
N PRO A 151 9.77 15.20 4.02
CA PRO A 151 11.18 15.09 4.38
C PRO A 151 11.62 16.06 5.48
N VAL A 152 11.17 17.30 5.45
CA VAL A 152 11.48 18.29 6.50
C VAL A 152 10.71 17.98 7.79
N GLY A 153 9.39 17.81 7.68
CA GLY A 153 8.51 17.68 8.85
C GLY A 153 8.62 16.33 9.58
N VAL A 154 8.90 15.25 8.85
CA VAL A 154 8.89 13.87 9.40
C VAL A 154 10.29 13.28 9.54
N LEU A 155 11.17 13.47 8.52
CA LEU A 155 12.55 12.97 8.59
C LEU A 155 13.50 13.94 9.29
N GLY A 156 13.10 15.21 9.48
CA GLY A 156 13.92 16.23 10.10
C GLY A 156 15.10 16.70 9.22
N LEU A 157 15.00 16.50 7.90
CA LEU A 157 16.02 16.98 6.98
C LEU A 157 16.07 18.52 6.96
N SER A 158 17.24 19.08 6.71
CA SER A 158 17.36 20.51 6.42
C SER A 158 16.57 20.85 5.15
N LYS A 159 16.04 22.07 5.07
CA LYS A 159 15.34 22.54 3.86
C LYS A 159 16.18 22.45 2.61
N ALA A 160 17.51 22.66 2.72
CA ALA A 160 18.45 22.57 1.60
C ALA A 160 18.58 21.13 1.09
N GLU A 161 18.76 20.14 1.99
CA GLU A 161 18.86 18.73 1.63
C GLU A 161 17.53 18.21 1.04
N ALA A 162 16.41 18.53 1.69
CA ALA A 162 15.08 18.13 1.21
C ALA A 162 14.80 18.72 -0.19
N ARG A 163 15.15 19.99 -0.44
CA ARG A 163 15.01 20.63 -1.73
C ARG A 163 15.89 19.99 -2.81
N LYS A 164 17.14 19.64 -2.49
CA LYS A 164 18.04 18.93 -3.40
C LYS A 164 17.43 17.58 -3.81
N THR A 165 17.07 16.75 -2.83
CA THR A 165 16.43 15.44 -3.08
C THR A 165 15.13 15.60 -3.89
N ALA A 166 14.30 16.60 -3.55
CA ALA A 166 13.06 16.85 -4.27
C ALA A 166 13.31 17.21 -5.74
N MET A 167 14.31 18.04 -6.05
CA MET A 167 14.66 18.39 -7.42
C MET A 167 15.21 17.19 -8.21
N GLU A 168 16.02 16.33 -7.59
CA GLU A 168 16.48 15.06 -8.18
C GLU A 168 15.29 14.16 -8.54
N LEU A 169 14.31 14.01 -7.64
CA LEU A 169 13.12 13.21 -7.88
C LEU A 169 12.20 13.83 -8.94
N LEU A 170 12.02 15.15 -8.94
CA LEU A 170 11.25 15.85 -9.97
C LEU A 170 11.92 15.71 -11.35
N THR A 171 13.26 15.74 -11.42
CA THR A 171 13.99 15.45 -12.66
C THR A 171 13.74 14.02 -13.13
N ARG A 172 13.80 13.07 -12.21
CA ARG A 172 13.53 11.64 -12.49
C ARG A 172 12.14 11.39 -13.07
N VAL A 173 11.13 12.11 -12.59
CA VAL A 173 9.76 11.99 -13.13
C VAL A 173 9.46 12.97 -14.27
N GLY A 174 10.47 13.67 -14.80
CA GLY A 174 10.36 14.59 -15.94
C GLY A 174 9.60 15.88 -15.65
N LEU A 175 9.67 16.42 -14.42
CA LEU A 175 8.91 17.59 -13.98
C LEU A 175 9.77 18.66 -13.30
N ALA A 176 11.08 18.68 -13.53
CA ALA A 176 11.98 19.66 -12.90
C ALA A 176 11.60 21.11 -13.21
N GLU A 177 11.19 21.42 -14.46
CA GLU A 177 10.76 22.74 -14.88
C GLU A 177 9.40 23.16 -14.28
N LYS A 178 8.64 22.23 -13.73
CA LYS A 178 7.34 22.48 -13.07
C LYS A 178 7.47 22.70 -11.55
N ALA A 179 8.69 22.72 -11.00
CA ALA A 179 8.94 22.81 -9.56
C ALA A 179 8.22 24.00 -8.88
N ALA A 180 8.12 25.14 -9.56
CA ALA A 180 7.43 26.34 -9.08
C ALA A 180 5.93 26.40 -9.41
N SER A 181 5.41 25.45 -10.18
CA SER A 181 4.00 25.38 -10.57
C SER A 181 3.13 24.88 -9.40
N TYR A 182 1.84 25.25 -9.41
CA TYR A 182 0.84 24.72 -8.49
C TYR A 182 0.11 23.52 -9.10
N PRO A 183 -0.47 22.60 -8.30
CA PRO A 183 -1.17 21.42 -8.81
C PRO A 183 -2.22 21.72 -9.89
N ARG A 184 -2.99 22.79 -9.76
CA ARG A 184 -4.00 23.22 -10.74
C ARG A 184 -3.45 23.57 -12.14
N GLN A 185 -2.14 23.76 -12.26
CA GLN A 185 -1.45 24.09 -13.51
C GLN A 185 -0.87 22.85 -14.20
N LEU A 186 -1.09 21.67 -13.63
CA LEU A 186 -0.58 20.39 -14.11
C LEU A 186 -1.71 19.53 -14.70
N SER A 187 -1.37 18.74 -15.73
CA SER A 187 -2.23 17.65 -16.17
C SER A 187 -2.40 16.58 -15.10
N GLY A 188 -3.41 15.71 -15.20
CA GLY A 188 -3.61 14.59 -14.27
C GLY A 188 -2.39 13.68 -14.17
N GLY A 189 -1.76 13.31 -15.30
CA GLY A 189 -0.56 12.49 -15.34
C GLY A 189 0.65 13.19 -14.68
N GLN A 190 0.79 14.51 -14.86
CA GLN A 190 1.80 15.29 -14.17
C GLN A 190 1.58 15.31 -12.66
N GLN A 191 0.33 15.53 -12.21
CA GLN A 191 -0.03 15.51 -10.79
C GLN A 191 0.29 14.13 -10.16
N GLN A 192 -0.01 13.05 -10.86
CA GLN A 192 0.28 11.70 -10.39
C GLN A 192 1.79 11.44 -10.28
N ARG A 193 2.57 11.89 -11.25
CA ARG A 193 4.04 11.79 -11.17
C ARG A 193 4.62 12.63 -10.02
N VAL A 194 4.05 13.79 -9.71
CA VAL A 194 4.41 14.55 -8.50
C VAL A 194 4.04 13.77 -7.24
N ALA A 195 2.88 13.11 -7.19
CA ALA A 195 2.48 12.28 -6.05
C ALA A 195 3.44 11.10 -5.84
N ILE A 196 3.93 10.48 -6.93
CA ILE A 196 4.97 9.45 -6.88
C ILE A 196 6.28 10.05 -6.33
N ALA A 197 6.75 11.18 -6.86
CA ALA A 197 7.96 11.84 -6.38
C ALA A 197 7.87 12.22 -4.90
N ARG A 198 6.70 12.71 -4.44
CA ARG A 198 6.43 13.01 -3.03
C ARG A 198 6.54 11.77 -2.14
N ALA A 199 5.99 10.65 -2.57
CA ALA A 199 6.10 9.39 -1.82
C ALA A 199 7.55 8.89 -1.76
N LEU A 200 8.30 8.97 -2.87
CA LEU A 200 9.71 8.58 -2.95
C LEU A 200 10.63 9.46 -2.11
N ALA A 201 10.28 10.74 -1.88
CA ALA A 201 11.07 11.66 -1.07
C ALA A 201 11.24 11.20 0.38
N MET A 202 10.34 10.36 0.87
CA MET A 202 10.43 9.71 2.18
C MET A 202 11.40 8.51 2.21
N ARG A 203 11.98 8.12 1.06
CA ARG A 203 12.84 6.93 0.89
C ARG A 203 12.18 5.66 1.41
N PRO A 204 10.95 5.35 0.97
CA PRO A 204 10.20 4.21 1.47
C PRO A 204 10.86 2.89 1.04
N LYS A 205 10.65 1.85 1.83
CA LYS A 205 11.07 0.49 1.51
C LYS A 205 10.00 -0.30 0.77
N LEU A 206 8.75 0.13 0.91
CA LEU A 206 7.57 -0.43 0.25
C LEU A 206 6.75 0.69 -0.37
N MET A 207 6.37 0.55 -1.63
CA MET A 207 5.43 1.44 -2.31
C MET A 207 4.10 0.75 -2.55
N LEU A 208 3.04 1.39 -2.11
CA LEU A 208 1.64 0.98 -2.34
C LEU A 208 1.02 1.89 -3.39
N PHE A 209 0.46 1.31 -4.45
CA PHE A 209 -0.24 2.05 -5.50
C PHE A 209 -1.71 1.62 -5.54
N ASP A 210 -2.61 2.55 -5.23
CA ASP A 210 -4.06 2.34 -5.23
C ASP A 210 -4.68 2.95 -6.49
N GLU A 211 -4.79 2.14 -7.56
CA GLU A 211 -5.32 2.52 -8.87
C GLU A 211 -4.72 3.83 -9.43
N PRO A 212 -3.40 3.92 -9.62
CA PRO A 212 -2.70 5.17 -9.89
C PRO A 212 -3.03 5.82 -11.25
N THR A 213 -3.71 5.10 -12.15
CA THR A 213 -4.06 5.56 -13.50
C THR A 213 -5.55 5.75 -13.72
N SER A 214 -6.41 5.29 -12.80
CA SER A 214 -7.87 5.24 -13.04
C SER A 214 -8.57 6.62 -13.10
N ALA A 215 -7.91 7.68 -12.60
CA ALA A 215 -8.40 9.05 -12.68
C ALA A 215 -7.76 9.86 -13.83
N LEU A 216 -7.08 9.19 -14.77
CA LEU A 216 -6.35 9.82 -15.87
C LEU A 216 -7.03 9.58 -17.21
N ASP A 217 -6.86 10.56 -18.11
CA ASP A 217 -7.17 10.36 -19.52
C ASP A 217 -6.23 9.30 -20.11
N PRO A 218 -6.70 8.44 -21.05
CA PRO A 218 -5.91 7.33 -21.60
C PRO A 218 -4.56 7.75 -22.17
N GLU A 219 -4.47 8.95 -22.76
CA GLU A 219 -3.23 9.50 -23.31
C GLU A 219 -2.14 9.76 -22.26
N LEU A 220 -2.54 9.98 -21.00
CA LEU A 220 -1.64 10.30 -19.90
C LEU A 220 -1.20 9.08 -19.08
N VAL A 221 -1.86 7.93 -19.27
CA VAL A 221 -1.59 6.68 -18.53
C VAL A 221 -0.16 6.19 -18.78
N GLY A 222 0.29 6.26 -20.04
CA GLY A 222 1.60 5.74 -20.45
C GLY A 222 2.78 6.33 -19.69
N GLU A 223 2.76 7.64 -19.40
CA GLU A 223 3.82 8.35 -18.68
C GLU A 223 3.93 7.92 -17.20
N VAL A 224 2.78 7.69 -16.55
CA VAL A 224 2.73 7.21 -15.17
C VAL A 224 3.22 5.77 -15.09
N LEU A 225 2.77 4.91 -16.00
CA LEU A 225 3.21 3.52 -16.06
C LEU A 225 4.70 3.41 -16.37
N ALA A 226 5.26 4.27 -17.25
CA ALA A 226 6.70 4.33 -17.50
C ALA A 226 7.48 4.64 -16.22
N THR A 227 7.03 5.64 -15.44
CA THR A 227 7.65 5.96 -14.14
C THR A 227 7.61 4.75 -13.19
N MET A 228 6.48 4.02 -13.14
CA MET A 228 6.35 2.84 -12.27
C MET A 228 7.23 1.67 -12.74
N ARG A 229 7.42 1.49 -14.08
CA ARG A 229 8.38 0.50 -14.63
C ARG A 229 9.82 0.78 -14.18
N ASP A 230 10.21 2.05 -14.21
CA ASP A 230 11.56 2.43 -13.78
C ASP A 230 11.78 2.14 -12.30
N LEU A 231 10.76 2.37 -11.44
CA LEU A 231 10.82 2.02 -10.03
C LEU A 231 10.95 0.51 -9.80
N ALA A 232 10.24 -0.31 -10.59
CA ALA A 232 10.35 -1.76 -10.54
C ALA A 232 11.76 -2.24 -10.93
N ARG A 233 12.33 -1.68 -12.02
CA ARG A 233 13.70 -1.99 -12.46
C ARG A 233 14.76 -1.63 -11.44
N ASP A 234 14.52 -0.60 -10.64
CA ASP A 234 15.40 -0.20 -9.53
C ASP A 234 15.29 -1.14 -8.31
N GLY A 235 14.46 -2.18 -8.37
CA GLY A 235 14.28 -3.16 -7.30
C GLY A 235 13.44 -2.69 -6.12
N LEU A 236 12.62 -1.64 -6.31
CA LEU A 236 11.71 -1.16 -5.25
C LEU A 236 10.58 -2.17 -5.05
N THR A 237 10.34 -2.57 -3.81
CA THR A 237 9.19 -3.43 -3.47
C THR A 237 7.89 -2.67 -3.70
N MET A 238 7.00 -3.26 -4.50
CA MET A 238 5.74 -2.62 -4.85
C MET A 238 4.55 -3.55 -4.69
N LEU A 239 3.45 -3.02 -4.16
CA LEU A 239 2.13 -3.65 -4.18
C LEU A 239 1.17 -2.72 -4.91
N VAL A 240 0.66 -3.16 -6.06
CA VAL A 240 -0.04 -2.31 -7.02
C VAL A 240 -1.46 -2.83 -7.25
N VAL A 241 -2.47 -2.04 -6.94
CA VAL A 241 -3.85 -2.24 -7.41
C VAL A 241 -3.99 -1.50 -8.73
N THR A 242 -4.35 -2.21 -9.80
CA THR A 242 -4.52 -1.61 -11.13
C THR A 242 -5.50 -2.42 -11.98
N HIS A 243 -6.00 -1.78 -13.05
CA HIS A 243 -6.73 -2.44 -14.13
C HIS A 243 -5.89 -2.55 -15.42
N GLU A 244 -4.64 -2.10 -15.38
CA GLU A 244 -3.72 -2.11 -16.52
C GLU A 244 -3.08 -3.50 -16.67
N ILE A 245 -3.76 -4.40 -17.42
CA ILE A 245 -3.30 -5.78 -17.60
C ILE A 245 -1.94 -5.84 -18.33
N GLY A 246 -1.72 -4.93 -19.32
CA GLY A 246 -0.44 -4.82 -20.02
C GLY A 246 0.72 -4.51 -19.08
N PHE A 247 0.53 -3.58 -18.13
CA PHE A 247 1.50 -3.27 -17.10
C PHE A 247 1.77 -4.48 -16.18
N ALA A 248 0.70 -5.16 -15.73
CA ALA A 248 0.84 -6.34 -14.89
C ALA A 248 1.65 -7.45 -15.59
N LYS A 249 1.42 -7.69 -16.90
CA LYS A 249 2.19 -8.67 -17.69
C LYS A 249 3.66 -8.31 -17.81
N GLU A 250 3.98 -7.02 -17.94
CA GLU A 250 5.35 -6.56 -18.19
C GLU A 250 6.20 -6.48 -16.90
N VAL A 251 5.59 -6.12 -15.77
CA VAL A 251 6.35 -5.66 -14.60
C VAL A 251 6.14 -6.55 -13.37
N ALA A 252 5.01 -7.25 -13.26
CA ALA A 252 4.73 -8.01 -12.06
C ALA A 252 5.58 -9.30 -11.98
N ASP A 253 6.17 -9.54 -10.82
CA ASP A 253 6.73 -10.85 -10.48
C ASP A 253 5.60 -11.83 -10.13
N ARG A 254 4.51 -11.29 -9.56
CA ARG A 254 3.35 -12.08 -9.15
C ARG A 254 2.07 -11.28 -9.26
N VAL A 255 1.03 -11.99 -9.70
CA VAL A 255 -0.34 -11.48 -9.77
C VAL A 255 -1.20 -12.19 -8.73
N VAL A 256 -2.04 -11.42 -8.06
CA VAL A 256 -3.01 -11.90 -7.06
C VAL A 256 -4.40 -11.44 -7.48
N PHE A 257 -5.29 -12.38 -7.72
CA PHE A 257 -6.68 -12.08 -8.06
C PHE A 257 -7.55 -12.14 -6.80
N MET A 258 -8.26 -11.05 -6.54
CA MET A 258 -9.17 -10.91 -5.40
C MET A 258 -10.63 -10.77 -5.86
N ASP A 259 -11.53 -11.51 -5.24
CA ASP A 259 -12.98 -11.33 -5.38
C ASP A 259 -13.69 -11.63 -4.06
N GLY A 260 -14.78 -10.89 -3.76
CA GLY A 260 -15.58 -11.08 -2.57
C GLY A 260 -14.81 -11.00 -1.24
N GLY A 261 -13.73 -10.22 -1.18
CA GLY A 261 -12.90 -10.07 0.02
C GLY A 261 -11.91 -11.20 0.28
N GLN A 262 -11.64 -12.05 -0.70
CA GLN A 262 -10.72 -13.19 -0.61
C GLN A 262 -9.72 -13.18 -1.77
N VAL A 263 -8.56 -13.81 -1.55
CA VAL A 263 -7.63 -14.16 -2.62
C VAL A 263 -8.12 -15.47 -3.25
N LEU A 264 -8.48 -15.43 -4.53
CA LEU A 264 -8.98 -16.60 -5.25
C LEU A 264 -7.90 -17.29 -6.07
N GLU A 265 -6.92 -16.53 -6.57
CA GLU A 265 -5.84 -17.04 -7.39
C GLU A 265 -4.57 -16.21 -7.20
N THR A 266 -3.41 -16.87 -7.25
CA THR A 266 -2.11 -16.22 -7.18
C THR A 266 -1.12 -17.03 -8.00
N GLY A 267 -0.26 -16.34 -8.74
CA GLY A 267 0.75 -17.00 -9.59
C GLY A 267 1.57 -15.96 -10.35
N THR A 268 2.39 -16.42 -11.26
CA THR A 268 3.09 -15.57 -12.23
C THR A 268 2.08 -14.87 -13.16
N PRO A 269 2.47 -13.77 -13.83
CA PRO A 269 1.60 -13.15 -14.83
C PRO A 269 1.09 -14.14 -15.89
N GLN A 270 1.92 -15.05 -16.35
CA GLN A 270 1.55 -16.08 -17.34
C GLN A 270 0.47 -17.04 -16.79
N GLU A 271 0.61 -17.49 -15.55
CA GLU A 271 -0.35 -18.40 -14.94
C GLU A 271 -1.71 -17.73 -14.72
N VAL A 272 -1.73 -16.50 -14.19
CA VAL A 272 -2.98 -15.84 -13.79
C VAL A 272 -3.64 -15.08 -14.94
N LEU A 273 -2.86 -14.46 -15.86
CA LEU A 273 -3.40 -13.61 -16.92
C LEU A 273 -3.61 -14.33 -18.25
N ASP A 274 -2.75 -15.31 -18.57
CA ASP A 274 -2.84 -16.00 -19.86
C ASP A 274 -3.54 -17.37 -19.73
N SER A 275 -3.41 -18.03 -18.58
CA SER A 275 -3.97 -19.38 -18.34
C SER A 275 -4.64 -19.50 -16.97
N PRO A 276 -5.63 -18.63 -16.64
CA PRO A 276 -6.25 -18.62 -15.32
C PRO A 276 -6.95 -19.94 -14.99
N ALA A 277 -6.58 -20.54 -13.85
CA ALA A 277 -7.19 -21.78 -13.38
C ALA A 277 -8.57 -21.53 -12.76
N ASN A 278 -8.74 -20.42 -12.06
CA ASN A 278 -10.01 -20.10 -11.39
C ASN A 278 -11.06 -19.57 -12.38
N PRO A 279 -12.29 -20.13 -12.42
CA PRO A 279 -13.35 -19.66 -13.33
C PRO A 279 -13.72 -18.18 -13.14
N ARG A 280 -13.62 -17.65 -11.92
CA ARG A 280 -13.92 -16.24 -11.63
C ARG A 280 -12.85 -15.31 -12.21
N THR A 281 -11.57 -15.69 -12.10
CA THR A 281 -10.45 -14.98 -12.73
C THR A 281 -10.64 -14.95 -14.24
N ARG A 282 -10.95 -16.10 -14.85
CA ARG A 282 -11.19 -16.23 -16.30
C ARG A 282 -12.34 -15.32 -16.76
N ALA A 283 -13.49 -15.36 -16.04
CA ALA A 283 -14.64 -14.54 -16.35
C ALA A 283 -14.39 -13.03 -16.18
N PHE A 284 -13.47 -12.65 -15.28
CA PHE A 284 -13.05 -11.26 -15.12
C PHE A 284 -12.16 -10.82 -16.29
N LEU A 285 -11.12 -11.61 -16.61
CA LEU A 285 -10.14 -11.27 -17.64
C LEU A 285 -10.74 -11.24 -19.05
N SER A 286 -11.75 -12.07 -19.34
CA SER A 286 -12.44 -12.05 -20.64
C SER A 286 -13.15 -10.74 -20.99
N ARG A 287 -13.22 -9.80 -20.07
CA ARG A 287 -13.75 -8.44 -20.29
C ARG A 287 -12.67 -7.43 -20.71
N PHE A 288 -11.40 -7.80 -20.60
CA PHE A 288 -10.25 -6.94 -20.86
C PHE A 288 -9.34 -7.48 -21.96
N LEU A 289 -9.52 -8.74 -22.34
CA LEU A 289 -8.86 -9.45 -23.43
C LEU A 289 -9.84 -9.72 -24.59
#